data_2123a8e8bb16eb875101314606748d94
#
_entry.id   2123a8e8bb16eb875101314606748d94
#
_cell.length_a   1.000
_cell.length_b   1.000
_cell.length_c   1.000
_cell.angle_alpha   90.00
_cell.angle_beta   90.00
_cell.angle_gamma   90.00
#
_symmetry.space_group_name_H-M   'P 1'
#
loop_
_entity.id
_entity.type
_entity.pdbx_description
1 polymer ?
#
loop_
_entity_poly.entity_id
_entity_poly.type
_entity_poly.pdbx_seq_one_letter_code
_entity_poly.pdbx_strand_id
1 'polypeptide(L)'
;MERAALQELERWNRNNRKKPLIVWGARQVGKTYLIQELFAKKYYKNSYIYVDCKKEDEIRKFCAETANAEKIIEYISLRKGTPINKNTLLIFDEVQECPNLISSLKYFCQDFREIPVIATGSMVR
;
A
#
# COMPACT_ATOMS: atom_id res chain seq x y z
N MET A 1 6.58 20.09 4.14
CA MET A 1 5.76 18.91 4.43
C MET A 1 5.94 17.85 3.37
N GLU A 2 5.60 18.18 2.12
CA GLU A 2 5.70 17.20 1.04
C GLU A 2 7.13 16.72 0.84
N ARG A 3 8.09 17.64 0.96
CA ARG A 3 9.48 17.28 0.76
C ARG A 3 9.95 16.25 1.80
N ALA A 4 9.59 16.47 3.05
CA ALA A 4 10.01 15.57 4.11
C ALA A 4 9.37 14.19 3.94
N ALA A 5 8.09 14.17 3.56
CA ALA A 5 7.40 12.91 3.33
C ALA A 5 8.01 12.15 2.15
N LEU A 6 8.32 12.87 1.07
CA LEU A 6 8.93 12.25 -0.09
C LEU A 6 10.30 11.69 0.26
N GLN A 7 11.08 12.42 1.03
CA GLN A 7 12.40 11.93 1.45
C GLN A 7 12.28 10.67 2.28
N GLU A 8 11.27 10.59 3.12
CA GLU A 8 11.06 9.38 3.92
C GLU A 8 10.70 8.19 3.04
N LEU A 9 9.85 8.41 2.04
CA LEU A 9 9.52 7.35 1.10
C LEU A 9 10.75 6.89 0.33
N GLU A 10 11.58 7.84 -0.09
CA GLU A 10 12.78 7.51 -0.85
C GLU A 10 13.79 6.75 0.01
N ARG A 11 13.90 7.14 1.28
CA ARG A 11 14.79 6.42 2.20
C ARG A 11 14.29 4.99 2.41
N TRP A 12 13.00 4.85 2.60
CA TRP A 12 12.40 3.52 2.76
C TRP A 12 12.66 2.67 1.52
N ASN A 13 12.56 3.27 0.35
CA ASN A 13 12.70 2.54 -0.91
C ASN A 13 14.13 2.05 -1.14
N ARG A 14 15.12 2.71 -0.56
CA ARG A 14 16.51 2.30 -0.72
C ARG A 14 16.88 1.13 0.18
N ASN A 15 16.02 0.77 1.10
CA ASN A 15 16.27 -0.34 2.02
C ASN A 15 16.00 -1.66 1.32
N ASN A 16 16.98 -2.57 1.35
CA ASN A 16 16.84 -3.84 0.67
C ASN A 16 15.75 -4.72 1.27
N ARG A 17 15.48 -4.55 2.54
CA ARG A 17 14.43 -5.30 3.22
C ARG A 17 13.32 -4.35 3.61
N LYS A 18 12.50 -4.03 2.64
CA LYS A 18 11.43 -3.08 2.84
C LYS A 18 10.31 -3.69 3.67
N LYS A 19 10.13 -3.16 4.85
CA LYS A 19 8.96 -3.50 5.64
C LYS A 19 7.81 -2.66 5.12
N PRO A 20 6.57 -3.14 5.25
CA PRO A 20 5.43 -2.31 4.87
C PRO A 20 5.49 -0.98 5.60
N LEU A 21 5.33 0.09 4.85
CA LEU A 21 5.37 1.43 5.42
C LEU A 21 3.95 1.92 5.60
N ILE A 22 3.60 2.27 6.84
CA ILE A 22 2.27 2.80 7.13
C ILE A 22 2.41 4.25 7.49
N VAL A 23 1.72 5.11 6.75
CA VAL A 23 1.75 6.56 6.97
C VAL A 23 0.39 6.99 7.49
N TRP A 24 0.34 7.35 8.78
CA TRP A 24 -0.86 7.84 9.40
C TRP A 24 -0.83 9.36 9.43
N GLY A 25 -2.00 9.96 9.38
CA GLY A 25 -2.06 11.39 9.52
C GLY A 25 -3.48 11.90 9.34
N ALA A 26 -3.64 13.21 9.48
CA ALA A 26 -4.90 13.83 9.20
C ALA A 26 -5.20 13.69 7.71
N ARG A 27 -6.49 13.66 7.38
CA ARG A 27 -6.86 13.64 5.98
C ARG A 27 -6.33 14.88 5.30
N GLN A 28 -5.55 14.68 4.26
CA GLN A 28 -4.93 15.78 3.56
C GLN A 28 -5.05 15.58 2.06
N VAL A 29 -5.42 16.64 1.40
CA VAL A 29 -5.36 16.70 -0.04
C VAL A 29 -3.89 16.62 -0.43
N GLY A 30 -3.55 15.76 -1.34
CA GLY A 30 -2.19 15.67 -1.82
C GLY A 30 -1.42 14.46 -1.38
N LYS A 31 -1.91 13.74 -0.38
CA LYS A 31 -1.20 12.54 0.08
C LYS A 31 -1.16 11.49 -1.03
N THR A 32 -2.29 11.29 -1.68
CA THR A 32 -2.36 10.37 -2.82
C THR A 32 -1.48 10.84 -3.96
N TYR A 33 -1.52 12.15 -4.23
CA TYR A 33 -0.68 12.74 -5.28
C TYR A 33 0.80 12.49 -4.99
N LEU A 34 1.19 12.72 -3.75
CA LEU A 34 2.59 12.54 -3.37
C LEU A 34 3.06 11.11 -3.66
N ILE A 35 2.27 10.15 -3.23
CA ILE A 35 2.68 8.75 -3.35
C ILE A 35 2.62 8.29 -4.80
N GLN A 36 1.55 8.59 -5.51
CA GLN A 36 1.43 8.12 -6.89
C GLN A 36 2.28 8.92 -7.84
N GLU A 37 2.17 10.24 -7.82
CA GLU A 37 2.79 11.07 -8.85
C GLU A 37 4.26 11.33 -8.60
N LEU A 38 4.62 11.57 -7.35
CA LEU A 38 6.00 11.95 -7.06
C LEU A 38 6.87 10.77 -6.67
N PHE A 39 6.28 9.67 -6.25
CA PHE A 39 7.07 8.52 -5.81
C PHE A 39 6.87 7.31 -6.71
N ALA A 40 5.65 6.81 -6.83
CA ALA A 40 5.43 5.55 -7.54
C ALA A 40 5.81 5.65 -9.01
N LYS A 41 5.37 6.68 -9.67
CA LYS A 41 5.68 6.85 -11.10
C LYS A 41 7.16 7.06 -11.34
N LYS A 42 7.84 7.70 -10.40
CA LYS A 42 9.27 7.95 -10.54
C LYS A 42 10.09 6.67 -10.37
N TYR A 43 9.78 5.88 -9.36
CA TYR A 43 10.61 4.75 -9.00
C TYR A 43 10.09 3.40 -9.48
N TYR A 44 8.82 3.29 -9.77
CA TYR A 44 8.23 2.03 -10.20
C TYR A 44 7.58 2.12 -11.57
N LYS A 45 7.42 3.31 -12.10
CA LYS A 45 6.86 3.56 -13.43
C LYS A 45 5.47 2.93 -13.55
N ASN A 46 5.33 1.88 -14.33
CA ASN A 46 4.04 1.20 -14.48
C ASN A 46 3.88 0.00 -13.57
N SER A 47 4.89 -0.26 -12.74
CA SER A 47 4.90 -1.46 -11.89
C SER A 47 4.39 -1.13 -10.50
N TYR A 48 3.24 -0.50 -10.42
CA TYR A 48 2.61 -0.28 -9.12
C TYR A 48 1.12 -0.47 -9.24
N ILE A 49 0.52 -0.84 -8.10
CA ILE A 49 -0.92 -1.06 -7.99
C ILE A 49 -1.44 -0.14 -6.90
N TYR A 50 -2.46 0.63 -7.25
CA TYR A 50 -3.10 1.53 -6.30
C TYR A 50 -4.45 0.97 -5.91
N VAL A 51 -4.70 0.83 -4.61
CA VAL A 51 -5.96 0.35 -4.08
C VAL A 51 -6.54 1.42 -3.16
N ASP A 52 -7.74 1.91 -3.49
CA ASP A 52 -8.46 2.84 -2.64
C ASP A 52 -9.41 2.01 -1.76
N CYS A 53 -9.00 1.78 -0.53
CA CYS A 53 -9.75 0.89 0.36
C CYS A 53 -11.15 1.42 0.68
N LYS A 54 -11.34 2.73 0.56
CA LYS A 54 -12.64 3.32 0.84
C LYS A 54 -13.60 3.16 -0.32
N LYS A 55 -13.08 3.30 -1.56
CA LYS A 55 -13.94 3.32 -2.74
C LYS A 55 -14.08 1.97 -3.43
N GLU A 56 -13.11 1.09 -3.27
CA GLU A 56 -13.14 -0.19 -3.97
C GLU A 56 -13.84 -1.24 -3.13
N ASP A 57 -15.15 -1.27 -3.27
CA ASP A 57 -16.01 -2.09 -2.41
C ASP A 57 -15.69 -3.57 -2.46
N GLU A 58 -15.35 -4.09 -3.65
CA GLU A 58 -15.10 -5.52 -3.78
C GLU A 58 -13.86 -5.93 -3.02
N ILE A 59 -12.81 -5.09 -3.10
CA ILE A 59 -11.58 -5.38 -2.36
C ILE A 59 -11.83 -5.25 -0.86
N ARG A 60 -12.59 -4.23 -0.45
CA ARG A 60 -12.91 -4.05 0.95
C ARG A 60 -13.68 -5.25 1.51
N LYS A 61 -14.65 -5.74 0.74
CA LYS A 61 -15.42 -6.89 1.16
C LYS A 61 -14.57 -8.14 1.27
N PHE A 62 -13.69 -8.35 0.30
CA PHE A 62 -12.81 -9.52 0.34
C PHE A 62 -11.90 -9.45 1.56
N CYS A 63 -11.31 -8.29 1.84
CA CYS A 63 -10.43 -8.12 2.97
C CYS A 63 -11.17 -8.22 4.31
N ALA A 64 -12.47 -7.97 4.30
CA ALA A 64 -13.25 -8.12 5.53
C ALA A 64 -13.41 -9.57 5.94
N GLU A 65 -13.23 -10.49 4.99
CA GLU A 65 -13.46 -11.91 5.26
C GLU A 65 -12.17 -12.69 5.49
N THR A 66 -11.03 -12.08 5.27
CA THR A 66 -9.77 -12.78 5.48
C THR A 66 -8.67 -11.81 5.83
N ALA A 67 -7.72 -12.27 6.64
CA ALA A 67 -6.49 -11.53 6.92
C ALA A 67 -5.30 -12.28 6.35
N ASN A 68 -5.53 -13.25 5.48
CA ASN A 68 -4.47 -14.05 4.87
C ASN A 68 -3.81 -13.24 3.76
N ALA A 69 -2.55 -12.90 3.96
CA ALA A 69 -1.81 -12.04 3.03
C ALA A 69 -1.72 -12.65 1.64
N GLU A 70 -1.49 -13.95 1.56
CA GLU A 70 -1.36 -14.61 0.27
C GLU A 70 -2.65 -14.50 -0.53
N LYS A 71 -3.79 -14.74 0.11
CA LYS A 71 -5.07 -14.65 -0.55
C LYS A 71 -5.38 -13.23 -0.99
N ILE A 72 -5.02 -12.26 -0.17
CA ILE A 72 -5.26 -10.86 -0.49
C ILE A 72 -4.43 -10.45 -1.71
N ILE A 73 -3.15 -10.84 -1.74
CA ILE A 73 -2.29 -10.53 -2.87
C ILE A 73 -2.83 -11.17 -4.14
N GLU A 74 -3.23 -12.43 -4.07
CA GLU A 74 -3.75 -13.12 -5.23
C GLU A 74 -5.01 -12.45 -5.77
N TYR A 75 -5.91 -12.08 -4.86
CA TYR A 75 -7.16 -11.44 -5.26
C TYR A 75 -6.89 -10.09 -5.93
N ILE A 76 -6.00 -9.29 -5.33
CA ILE A 76 -5.68 -7.98 -5.89
C ILE A 76 -5.01 -8.12 -7.26
N SER A 77 -4.10 -9.07 -7.38
CA SER A 77 -3.43 -9.32 -8.65
C SER A 77 -4.44 -9.63 -9.75
N LEU A 78 -5.42 -10.47 -9.44
CA LEU A 78 -6.44 -10.83 -10.41
C LEU A 78 -7.33 -9.65 -10.78
N ARG A 79 -7.78 -8.90 -9.78
CA ARG A 79 -8.67 -7.78 -10.04
C ARG A 79 -7.98 -6.66 -10.81
N LYS A 80 -6.72 -6.41 -10.52
CA LYS A 80 -6.00 -5.33 -11.18
C LYS A 80 -5.31 -5.78 -12.46
N GLY A 81 -5.32 -7.09 -12.72
CA GLY A 81 -4.73 -7.61 -13.94
C GLY A 81 -3.23 -7.41 -14.01
N THR A 82 -2.58 -7.37 -12.86
CA THR A 82 -1.15 -7.10 -12.79
C THR A 82 -0.50 -8.09 -11.83
N PRO A 83 0.56 -8.77 -12.27
CA PRO A 83 1.27 -9.67 -11.36
C PRO A 83 1.95 -8.88 -10.24
N ILE A 84 1.99 -9.48 -9.07
CA ILE A 84 2.58 -8.86 -7.90
C ILE A 84 3.84 -9.61 -7.52
N ASN A 85 4.96 -8.90 -7.52
CA ASN A 85 6.25 -9.48 -7.14
C ASN A 85 7.12 -8.40 -6.52
N LYS A 86 8.40 -8.69 -6.31
CA LYS A 86 9.30 -7.76 -5.63
C LYS A 86 9.50 -6.46 -6.37
N ASN A 87 9.12 -6.40 -7.63
CA ASN A 87 9.24 -5.18 -8.44
C ASN A 87 7.94 -4.41 -8.53
N THR A 88 6.90 -4.86 -7.84
CA THR A 88 5.58 -4.24 -7.89
C THR A 88 5.29 -3.54 -6.58
N LEU A 89 5.09 -2.23 -6.64
CA LEU A 89 4.73 -1.47 -5.44
C LEU A 89 3.22 -1.57 -5.20
N LEU A 90 2.84 -1.98 -4.00
CA LEU A 90 1.44 -2.00 -3.60
C LEU A 90 1.14 -0.77 -2.75
N ILE A 91 0.12 -0.02 -3.13
CA ILE A 91 -0.31 1.16 -2.38
C ILE A 91 -1.73 0.94 -1.90
N PHE A 92 -1.92 0.97 -0.59
CA PHE A 92 -3.24 0.86 0.02
C PHE A 92 -3.59 2.20 0.65
N ASP A 93 -4.54 2.90 0.03
CA ASP A 93 -4.97 4.20 0.52
C ASP A 93 -6.21 4.03 1.38
N GLU A 94 -6.32 4.85 2.42
CA GLU A 94 -7.42 4.80 3.38
C GLU A 94 -7.54 3.42 4.02
N VAL A 95 -6.43 2.91 4.49
CA VAL A 95 -6.32 1.52 4.97
C VAL A 95 -7.16 1.26 6.22
N GLN A 96 -7.57 2.31 6.94
CA GLN A 96 -8.43 2.12 8.11
C GLN A 96 -9.79 1.55 7.73
N GLU A 97 -10.16 1.63 6.45
CA GLU A 97 -11.40 1.04 5.97
C GLU A 97 -11.30 -0.48 5.82
N CYS A 98 -10.10 -1.02 5.94
CA CYS A 98 -9.84 -2.45 5.81
C CYS A 98 -9.04 -2.94 7.01
N PRO A 99 -9.67 -3.07 8.20
CA PRO A 99 -8.90 -3.43 9.41
C PRO A 99 -8.16 -4.76 9.29
N ASN A 100 -8.72 -5.73 8.58
CA ASN A 100 -8.03 -7.01 8.41
C ASN A 100 -6.78 -6.87 7.57
N LEU A 101 -6.77 -5.91 6.65
CA LEU A 101 -5.58 -5.66 5.86
C LEU A 101 -4.46 -5.13 6.74
N ILE A 102 -4.79 -4.24 7.68
CA ILE A 102 -3.79 -3.76 8.63
C ILE A 102 -3.19 -4.92 9.39
N SER A 103 -4.05 -5.84 9.87
CA SER A 103 -3.56 -7.01 10.60
C SER A 103 -2.67 -7.88 9.73
N SER A 104 -2.98 -7.99 8.44
CA SER A 104 -2.22 -8.86 7.55
C SER A 104 -0.86 -8.28 7.17
N LEU A 105 -0.65 -6.98 7.37
CA LEU A 105 0.61 -6.35 6.94
C LEU A 105 1.82 -6.93 7.63
N LYS A 106 1.67 -7.40 8.87
CA LYS A 106 2.81 -8.03 9.53
C LYS A 106 3.22 -9.33 8.85
N TYR A 107 2.27 -10.01 8.23
CA TYR A 107 2.60 -11.22 7.47
C TYR A 107 3.29 -10.88 6.16
N PHE A 108 2.96 -9.73 5.58
CA PHE A 108 3.73 -9.24 4.45
C PHE A 108 5.19 -9.09 4.84
N CYS A 109 5.44 -8.58 6.06
CA CYS A 109 6.79 -8.42 6.53
C CYS A 109 7.51 -9.75 6.70
N GLN A 110 6.79 -10.79 7.14
CA GLN A 110 7.39 -12.09 7.40
C GLN A 110 7.50 -12.95 6.15
N ASP A 111 6.42 -13.00 5.37
CA ASP A 111 6.31 -13.96 4.27
C ASP A 111 6.53 -13.33 2.89
N PHE A 112 6.26 -12.03 2.78
CA PHE A 112 6.33 -11.34 1.48
C PHE A 112 7.15 -10.05 1.60
N ARG A 113 8.21 -10.09 2.38
CA ARG A 113 8.99 -8.88 2.66
C ARG A 113 9.70 -8.31 1.44
N GLU A 114 9.77 -9.08 0.36
CA GLU A 114 10.35 -8.55 -0.87
C GLU A 114 9.37 -7.67 -1.64
N ILE A 115 8.09 -7.78 -1.33
CA ILE A 115 7.09 -6.97 -2.02
C ILE A 115 6.97 -5.62 -1.32
N PRO A 116 7.26 -4.53 -2.03
CA PRO A 116 7.15 -3.20 -1.38
C PRO A 116 5.70 -2.80 -1.19
N VAL A 117 5.35 -2.39 0.01
CA VAL A 117 3.99 -2.02 0.36
C VAL A 117 3.97 -0.69 1.09
N ILE A 118 3.12 0.20 0.64
CA ILE A 118 2.86 1.47 1.33
C ILE A 118 1.38 1.52 1.65
N ALA A 119 1.06 1.77 2.91
CA ALA A 119 -0.32 1.96 3.33
C ALA A 119 -0.48 3.34 3.94
N THR A 120 -1.54 4.03 3.58
CA THR A 120 -1.84 5.31 4.19
C THR A 120 -3.17 5.22 4.91
N GLY A 121 -3.32 6.00 5.96
CA GLY A 121 -4.55 6.05 6.69
C GLY A 121 -4.76 7.39 7.33
N SER A 122 -6.01 7.67 7.66
CA SER A 122 -6.39 8.90 8.32
C SER A 122 -6.75 8.60 9.76
N MET A 123 -6.21 9.41 10.67
CA MET A 123 -6.54 9.29 12.07
C MET A 123 -7.69 10.23 12.38
N VAL A 124 -8.84 9.89 11.81
CA VAL A 124 -10.04 10.70 11.96
C VAL A 124 -10.85 10.19 13.13
N ARG A 125 -11.38 11.12 13.89
CA ARG A 125 -12.25 10.80 14.99
C ARG A 125 -13.68 11.06 14.63
#